data_948769e7535fd3444bd3e1c979009896
#
_entry.id   948769e7535fd3444bd3e1c979009896
#
_cell.length_a   1.000
_cell.length_b   1.000
_cell.length_c   1.000
_cell.angle_alpha   90.00
_cell.angle_beta   90.00
_cell.angle_gamma   90.00
#
_symmetry.space_group_name_H-M   'P 1'
#
loop_
_entity.id
_entity.type
_entity.pdbx_description
1 polymer ?
#
loop_
_entity_poly.entity_id
_entity_poly.type
_entity_poly.pdbx_seq_one_letter_code
_entity_poly.pdbx_strand_id
1 'polypeptide(L)'
;MVTTHFARERPMPDQDIRAASLEYHRQSPPGKISIQPTKQLTNQRDLALAYTPGVAAACDEAEARNLTARGNLVGVVTNGTAVLGLGPIGPLAAKPVMEGKAVLFKKFAGIDCFDLEIDERDPDKLVEIIAALEPTFGGINLEDIKAPECFYVERKLRERLKIPVFHDDQHGTAIIVGAAITN
;
A
#
# COMPACT_ATOMS: atom_id res chain seq x y z
N MET A 1 -1.13 16.26 -26.20
CA MET A 1 -2.25 16.75 -25.37
C MET A 1 -3.38 15.73 -25.49
N VAL A 2 -3.51 14.82 -24.53
CA VAL A 2 -4.62 13.86 -24.51
C VAL A 2 -5.58 14.33 -23.43
N THR A 3 -6.63 15.00 -23.86
CA THR A 3 -7.72 15.43 -22.98
C THR A 3 -8.60 14.20 -22.71
N THR A 4 -8.39 13.55 -21.56
CA THR A 4 -9.34 12.55 -21.06
C THR A 4 -10.56 13.27 -20.52
N HIS A 5 -11.63 13.29 -21.30
CA HIS A 5 -12.96 13.65 -20.80
C HIS A 5 -13.41 12.57 -19.79
N PHE A 6 -13.34 12.90 -18.49
CA PHE A 6 -14.17 12.21 -17.51
C PHE A 6 -15.62 12.63 -17.76
N ALA A 7 -16.39 11.75 -18.37
CA ALA A 7 -17.84 11.91 -18.42
C ALA A 7 -18.37 12.00 -16.99
N ARG A 8 -19.09 13.06 -16.66
CA ARG A 8 -19.84 13.17 -15.40
C ARG A 8 -20.94 12.11 -15.43
N GLU A 9 -20.65 10.93 -14.88
CA GLU A 9 -21.70 9.95 -14.61
C GLU A 9 -22.64 10.48 -13.53
N ARG A 10 -23.94 10.24 -13.71
CA ARG A 10 -24.94 10.58 -12.69
C ARG A 10 -24.65 9.77 -11.42
N PRO A 11 -24.78 10.37 -10.22
CA PRO A 11 -24.63 9.61 -8.98
C PRO A 11 -25.63 8.45 -8.97
N MET A 12 -25.11 7.23 -8.82
CA MET A 12 -25.89 6.01 -8.70
C MET A 12 -26.65 5.99 -7.38
N PRO A 13 -27.88 5.50 -7.29
CA PRO A 13 -28.59 5.29 -6.03
C PRO A 13 -27.80 4.35 -5.12
N ASP A 14 -27.79 4.60 -3.82
CA ASP A 14 -26.96 3.86 -2.81
C ASP A 14 -27.10 2.33 -2.88
N GLN A 15 -28.29 1.82 -3.19
CA GLN A 15 -28.53 0.38 -3.32
C GLN A 15 -27.83 -0.22 -4.53
N ASP A 16 -27.75 0.50 -5.63
CA ASP A 16 -27.08 0.05 -6.86
C ASP A 16 -25.57 0.01 -6.69
N ILE A 17 -24.98 0.97 -5.97
CA ILE A 17 -23.54 0.99 -5.68
C ILE A 17 -23.13 -0.22 -4.82
N ARG A 18 -23.93 -0.56 -3.81
CA ARG A 18 -23.63 -1.72 -2.95
C ARG A 18 -23.65 -3.02 -3.72
N ALA A 19 -24.69 -3.23 -4.53
CA ALA A 19 -24.81 -4.44 -5.35
C ALA A 19 -23.66 -4.53 -6.36
N ALA A 20 -23.36 -3.45 -7.07
CA ALA A 20 -22.27 -3.36 -8.03
C ALA A 20 -20.89 -3.57 -7.36
N SER A 21 -20.67 -3.05 -6.16
CA SER A 21 -19.44 -3.25 -5.40
C SER A 21 -19.24 -4.71 -5.02
N LEU A 22 -20.29 -5.39 -4.55
CA LEU A 22 -20.20 -6.81 -4.22
C LEU A 22 -19.95 -7.67 -5.46
N GLU A 23 -20.59 -7.34 -6.59
CA GLU A 23 -20.35 -8.00 -7.87
C GLU A 23 -18.91 -7.81 -8.32
N TYR A 24 -18.40 -6.59 -8.30
CA TYR A 24 -17.01 -6.27 -8.63
C TYR A 24 -16.01 -7.08 -7.82
N HIS A 25 -16.22 -7.20 -6.49
CA HIS A 25 -15.28 -7.93 -5.63
C HIS A 25 -15.40 -9.47 -5.74
N ARG A 26 -16.53 -10.00 -6.27
CA ARG A 26 -16.73 -11.43 -6.53
C ARG A 26 -16.18 -11.91 -7.87
N GLN A 27 -15.84 -10.99 -8.78
CA GLN A 27 -15.27 -11.36 -10.07
C GLN A 27 -13.99 -12.19 -9.89
N SER A 28 -13.81 -13.18 -10.76
CA SER A 28 -12.62 -14.04 -10.71
C SER A 28 -11.48 -13.44 -11.55
N PRO A 29 -10.24 -13.44 -11.05
CA PRO A 29 -9.83 -13.84 -9.69
C PRO A 29 -10.28 -12.84 -8.63
N PRO A 30 -10.61 -13.28 -7.40
CA PRO A 30 -10.96 -12.36 -6.32
C PRO A 30 -9.74 -11.53 -5.90
N GLY A 31 -10.01 -10.35 -5.34
CA GLY A 31 -8.98 -9.38 -4.97
C GLY A 31 -8.65 -8.41 -6.11
N LYS A 32 -7.99 -7.31 -5.77
CA LYS A 32 -7.68 -6.21 -6.69
C LYS A 32 -6.21 -6.10 -7.06
N ILE A 33 -5.36 -6.87 -6.40
CA ILE A 33 -3.93 -6.92 -6.65
C ILE A 33 -3.48 -8.34 -6.96
N SER A 34 -2.40 -8.47 -7.73
CA SER A 34 -1.72 -9.73 -8.00
C SER A 34 -0.21 -9.52 -8.03
N ILE A 35 0.54 -10.58 -7.71
CA ILE A 35 2.00 -10.58 -7.78
C ILE A 35 2.40 -11.38 -9.03
N GLN A 36 3.20 -10.76 -9.89
CA GLN A 36 3.67 -11.39 -11.11
C GLN A 36 5.20 -11.29 -11.20
N PRO A 37 5.89 -12.36 -11.62
CA PRO A 37 7.31 -12.30 -11.92
C PRO A 37 7.58 -11.32 -13.07
N THR A 38 8.61 -10.48 -12.92
CA THR A 38 9.08 -9.55 -13.96
C THR A 38 10.16 -10.16 -14.84
N LYS A 39 10.70 -11.32 -14.45
CA LYS A 39 11.73 -12.07 -15.18
C LYS A 39 11.17 -13.39 -15.65
N GLN A 40 11.64 -13.84 -16.81
CA GLN A 40 11.28 -15.15 -17.34
C GLN A 40 12.01 -16.26 -16.60
N LEU A 41 11.35 -17.41 -16.47
CA LEU A 41 11.92 -18.64 -15.93
C LEU A 41 11.55 -19.79 -16.88
N THR A 42 12.30 -19.93 -17.97
CA THR A 42 11.99 -20.85 -19.06
C THR A 42 12.97 -22.01 -19.21
N ASN A 43 14.15 -21.88 -18.62
CA ASN A 43 15.23 -22.85 -18.74
C ASN A 43 16.10 -22.89 -17.48
N GLN A 44 17.03 -23.85 -17.45
CA GLN A 44 17.92 -24.09 -16.32
C GLN A 44 18.87 -22.92 -16.03
N ARG A 45 19.25 -22.16 -17.07
CA ARG A 45 20.07 -20.97 -16.90
C ARG A 45 19.29 -19.86 -16.19
N ASP A 46 18.03 -19.64 -16.58
CA ASP A 46 17.16 -18.64 -15.94
C ASP A 46 16.98 -18.97 -14.46
N LEU A 47 16.78 -20.25 -14.13
CA LEU A 47 16.70 -20.73 -12.75
C LEU A 47 17.98 -20.45 -11.97
N ALA A 48 19.14 -20.72 -12.55
CA ALA A 48 20.43 -20.48 -11.91
C ALA A 48 20.67 -18.98 -11.64
N LEU A 49 20.22 -18.10 -12.53
CA LEU A 49 20.33 -16.65 -12.36
C LEU A 49 19.30 -16.10 -11.36
N ALA A 50 18.07 -16.62 -11.39
CA ALA A 50 16.99 -16.14 -10.54
C ALA A 50 17.11 -16.60 -9.08
N TYR A 51 17.77 -17.75 -8.84
CA TYR A 51 17.86 -18.34 -7.51
C TYR A 51 19.31 -18.82 -7.23
N THR A 52 19.60 -20.10 -7.34
CA THR A 52 20.92 -20.67 -6.96
C THR A 52 21.61 -21.26 -8.17
N PRO A 53 22.92 -20.96 -8.39
CA PRO A 53 23.87 -20.20 -7.55
C PRO A 53 23.97 -18.70 -7.88
N GLY A 54 23.40 -18.23 -8.98
CA GLY A 54 23.65 -16.90 -9.54
C GLY A 54 23.14 -15.74 -8.66
N VAL A 55 22.08 -15.95 -7.89
CA VAL A 55 21.48 -14.91 -7.03
C VAL A 55 22.47 -14.35 -5.98
N ALA A 56 23.48 -15.14 -5.60
CA ALA A 56 24.49 -14.70 -4.64
C ALA A 56 25.23 -13.42 -5.07
N ALA A 57 25.37 -13.20 -6.37
CA ALA A 57 25.99 -11.98 -6.91
C ALA A 57 25.13 -10.72 -6.67
N ALA A 58 23.83 -10.88 -6.46
CA ALA A 58 22.90 -9.79 -6.17
C ALA A 58 22.62 -9.63 -4.67
N CYS A 59 23.18 -10.46 -3.80
CA CYS A 59 22.99 -10.42 -2.35
C CYS A 59 23.96 -9.45 -1.64
N ASP A 60 24.35 -8.38 -2.31
CA ASP A 60 25.04 -7.26 -1.70
C ASP A 60 24.00 -6.26 -1.17
N GLU A 61 24.10 -5.87 0.10
CA GLU A 61 23.12 -4.99 0.74
C GLU A 61 23.01 -3.63 0.02
N ALA A 62 24.12 -3.09 -0.48
CA ALA A 62 24.13 -1.82 -1.21
C ALA A 62 23.36 -1.92 -2.53
N GLU A 63 23.38 -3.06 -3.19
CA GLU A 63 22.73 -3.30 -4.47
C GLU A 63 21.28 -3.77 -4.33
N ALA A 64 20.87 -4.34 -3.17
CA ALA A 64 19.53 -4.87 -2.97
C ALA A 64 18.41 -3.86 -3.27
N ARG A 65 18.66 -2.58 -3.05
CA ARG A 65 17.69 -1.50 -3.38
C ARG A 65 17.48 -1.35 -4.88
N ASN A 66 18.54 -1.50 -5.65
CA ASN A 66 18.54 -1.25 -7.10
C ASN A 66 18.18 -2.50 -7.89
N LEU A 67 18.50 -3.68 -7.35
CA LEU A 67 18.37 -4.96 -8.04
C LEU A 67 17.12 -5.75 -7.67
N THR A 68 16.31 -5.23 -6.74
CA THR A 68 15.03 -5.87 -6.31
C THR A 68 13.84 -4.95 -6.51
N ALA A 69 12.65 -5.49 -6.31
CA ALA A 69 11.39 -4.72 -6.35
C ALA A 69 11.31 -3.66 -5.23
N ARG A 70 12.14 -3.73 -4.20
CA ARG A 70 12.15 -2.83 -3.04
C ARG A 70 12.15 -1.35 -3.42
N GLY A 71 12.89 -0.96 -4.47
CA GLY A 71 13.01 0.43 -4.91
C GLY A 71 11.70 1.07 -5.37
N ASN A 72 10.70 0.27 -5.74
CA ASN A 72 9.38 0.72 -6.20
C ASN A 72 8.23 0.06 -5.42
N LEU A 73 8.48 -0.44 -4.21
CA LEU A 73 7.49 -1.17 -3.41
C LEU A 73 7.18 -0.41 -2.13
N VAL A 74 5.90 -0.08 -1.93
CA VAL A 74 5.38 0.58 -0.72
C VAL A 74 4.53 -0.40 0.08
N GLY A 75 4.71 -0.43 1.40
CA GLY A 75 3.80 -1.11 2.32
C GLY A 75 2.64 -0.17 2.68
N VAL A 76 1.42 -0.54 2.33
CA VAL A 76 0.19 0.12 2.80
C VAL A 76 -0.23 -0.58 4.08
N VAL A 77 -0.09 0.09 5.23
CA VAL A 77 -0.22 -0.53 6.55
C VAL A 77 -1.40 0.02 7.31
N THR A 78 -2.23 -0.87 7.83
CA THR A 78 -3.38 -0.53 8.67
C THR A 78 -3.53 -1.49 9.85
N ASN A 79 -4.19 -1.05 10.90
CA ASN A 79 -4.78 -1.91 11.92
C ASN A 79 -6.32 -1.85 11.94
N GLY A 80 -6.91 -1.16 10.96
CA GLY A 80 -8.35 -1.09 10.76
C GLY A 80 -9.12 -0.42 11.90
N THR A 81 -8.49 0.53 12.61
CA THR A 81 -9.10 1.17 13.79
C THR A 81 -9.89 2.43 13.47
N ALA A 82 -9.78 2.98 12.26
CA ALA A 82 -10.53 4.17 11.82
C ALA A 82 -10.79 4.17 10.31
N VAL A 83 -11.43 3.12 9.82
CA VAL A 83 -11.79 3.01 8.40
C VAL A 83 -12.90 4.00 8.05
N LEU A 84 -12.68 4.82 7.02
CA LEU A 84 -13.58 5.93 6.64
C LEU A 84 -15.03 5.45 6.44
N GLY A 85 -15.96 6.03 7.20
CA GLY A 85 -17.38 5.71 7.15
C GLY A 85 -17.77 4.40 7.85
N LEU A 86 -16.82 3.57 8.27
CA LEU A 86 -17.06 2.27 8.89
C LEU A 86 -16.56 2.16 10.34
N GLY A 87 -15.59 3.01 10.72
CA GLY A 87 -15.01 3.01 12.06
C GLY A 87 -14.05 1.85 12.33
N PRO A 88 -14.00 1.33 13.56
CA PRO A 88 -13.00 0.33 13.97
C PRO A 88 -13.41 -1.11 13.58
N ILE A 89 -13.45 -1.39 12.29
CA ILE A 89 -13.89 -2.70 11.76
C ILE A 89 -12.83 -3.81 11.87
N GLY A 90 -11.60 -3.44 12.24
CA GLY A 90 -10.48 -4.36 12.39
C GLY A 90 -9.71 -4.61 11.09
N PRO A 91 -8.50 -5.23 11.22
CA PRO A 91 -7.57 -5.34 10.11
C PRO A 91 -8.10 -6.19 8.95
N LEU A 92 -8.64 -7.37 9.21
CA LEU A 92 -9.14 -8.25 8.15
C LEU A 92 -10.28 -7.61 7.33
N ALA A 93 -11.21 -6.94 8.00
CA ALA A 93 -12.33 -6.29 7.31
C ALA A 93 -11.88 -5.02 6.54
N ALA A 94 -10.74 -4.42 6.89
CA ALA A 94 -10.14 -3.29 6.19
C ALA A 94 -9.45 -3.70 4.87
N LYS A 95 -9.10 -4.97 4.69
CA LYS A 95 -8.33 -5.44 3.53
C LYS A 95 -8.88 -4.98 2.16
N PRO A 96 -10.17 -5.02 1.86
CA PRO A 96 -10.67 -4.52 0.58
C PRO A 96 -10.36 -3.03 0.34
N VAL A 97 -10.30 -2.22 1.39
CA VAL A 97 -9.94 -0.80 1.29
C VAL A 97 -8.45 -0.65 0.99
N MET A 98 -7.61 -1.43 1.67
CA MET A 98 -6.14 -1.40 1.50
C MET A 98 -5.72 -1.86 0.10
N GLU A 99 -6.33 -2.92 -0.43
CA GLU A 99 -6.14 -3.29 -1.84
C GLU A 99 -6.58 -2.18 -2.80
N GLY A 100 -7.67 -1.46 -2.47
CA GLY A 100 -8.08 -0.28 -3.22
C GLY A 100 -7.02 0.81 -3.22
N LYS A 101 -6.39 1.09 -2.08
CA LYS A 101 -5.28 2.03 -1.98
C LYS A 101 -4.09 1.59 -2.83
N ALA A 102 -3.74 0.31 -2.82
CA ALA A 102 -2.68 -0.25 -3.68
C ALA A 102 -2.95 -0.04 -5.18
N VAL A 103 -4.21 -0.22 -5.61
CA VAL A 103 -4.63 0.06 -7.00
C VAL A 103 -4.42 1.53 -7.34
N LEU A 104 -4.72 2.47 -6.42
CA LEU A 104 -4.51 3.91 -6.66
C LEU A 104 -3.02 4.24 -6.80
N PHE A 105 -2.16 3.70 -5.93
CA PHE A 105 -0.71 3.85 -6.05
C PHE A 105 -0.19 3.37 -7.41
N LYS A 106 -0.65 2.18 -7.84
CA LYS A 106 -0.24 1.63 -9.14
C LYS A 106 -0.75 2.47 -10.30
N LYS A 107 -2.04 2.86 -10.27
CA LYS A 107 -2.68 3.58 -11.36
C LYS A 107 -2.13 4.97 -11.56
N PHE A 108 -1.90 5.72 -10.49
CA PHE A 108 -1.56 7.14 -10.55
C PHE A 108 -0.07 7.43 -10.43
N ALA A 109 0.69 6.57 -9.74
CA ALA A 109 2.11 6.78 -9.49
C ALA A 109 3.02 5.68 -10.07
N GLY A 110 2.48 4.58 -10.59
CA GLY A 110 3.27 3.45 -11.07
C GLY A 110 3.96 2.65 -9.96
N ILE A 111 3.63 2.94 -8.69
CA ILE A 111 4.21 2.31 -7.50
C ILE A 111 3.51 0.98 -7.22
N ASP A 112 4.30 -0.06 -6.95
CA ASP A 112 3.80 -1.35 -6.48
C ASP A 112 3.55 -1.30 -4.97
N CYS A 113 2.49 -1.98 -4.51
CA CYS A 113 2.16 -1.99 -3.10
C CYS A 113 1.84 -3.41 -2.61
N PHE A 114 2.26 -3.70 -1.38
CA PHE A 114 1.65 -4.73 -0.56
C PHE A 114 0.79 -4.06 0.52
N ASP A 115 -0.43 -4.55 0.69
CA ASP A 115 -1.28 -4.19 1.80
C ASP A 115 -1.01 -5.13 2.99
N LEU A 116 -0.88 -4.53 4.17
CA LEU A 116 -0.48 -5.19 5.41
C LEU A 116 -1.48 -4.84 6.51
N GLU A 117 -2.36 -5.78 6.79
CA GLU A 117 -3.36 -5.67 7.84
C GLU A 117 -2.81 -6.28 9.13
N ILE A 118 -2.45 -5.44 10.11
CA ILE A 118 -1.78 -5.84 11.35
C ILE A 118 -2.79 -5.87 12.49
N ASP A 119 -2.99 -7.03 13.08
CA ASP A 119 -3.86 -7.19 14.26
C ASP A 119 -3.11 -6.82 15.55
N GLU A 120 -2.77 -5.53 15.66
CA GLU A 120 -2.16 -4.95 16.86
C GLU A 120 -2.75 -3.57 17.14
N ARG A 121 -3.18 -3.36 18.38
CA ARG A 121 -3.77 -2.08 18.84
C ARG A 121 -2.86 -1.25 19.73
N ASP A 122 -1.86 -1.89 20.32
CA ASP A 122 -0.83 -1.20 21.08
C ASP A 122 0.08 -0.43 20.10
N PRO A 123 0.16 0.91 20.20
CA PRO A 123 0.90 1.70 19.24
C PRO A 123 2.42 1.45 19.29
N ASP A 124 2.99 1.09 20.44
CA ASP A 124 4.41 0.79 20.54
C ASP A 124 4.75 -0.53 19.85
N LYS A 125 3.93 -1.56 20.05
CA LYS A 125 4.09 -2.84 19.36
C LYS A 125 3.85 -2.70 17.87
N LEU A 126 2.86 -1.90 17.46
CA LEU A 126 2.61 -1.62 16.05
C LEU A 126 3.83 -0.97 15.39
N VAL A 127 4.47 0.01 16.07
CA VAL A 127 5.72 0.62 15.62
C VAL A 127 6.84 -0.42 15.47
N GLU A 128 7.00 -1.33 16.44
CA GLU A 128 8.01 -2.39 16.37
C GLU A 128 7.79 -3.33 15.17
N ILE A 129 6.56 -3.75 14.94
CA ILE A 129 6.20 -4.64 13.83
C ILE A 129 6.50 -3.94 12.49
N ILE A 130 6.03 -2.71 12.31
CA ILE A 130 6.22 -1.96 11.06
C ILE A 130 7.71 -1.67 10.83
N ALA A 131 8.44 -1.30 11.87
CA ALA A 131 9.86 -1.01 11.76
C ALA A 131 10.68 -2.24 11.32
N ALA A 132 10.29 -3.43 11.75
CA ALA A 132 10.95 -4.67 11.34
C ALA A 132 10.76 -4.99 9.85
N LEU A 133 9.79 -4.38 9.18
CA LEU A 133 9.50 -4.56 7.75
C LEU A 133 10.32 -3.62 6.84
N GLU A 134 11.08 -2.69 7.39
CA GLU A 134 11.88 -1.73 6.59
C GLU A 134 12.71 -2.37 5.46
N PRO A 135 13.38 -3.53 5.68
CA PRO A 135 14.18 -4.14 4.62
C PRO A 135 13.40 -4.50 3.36
N THR A 136 12.09 -4.73 3.48
CA THR A 136 11.23 -5.15 2.36
C THR A 136 10.81 -3.98 1.47
N PHE A 137 10.64 -2.78 2.04
CA PHE A 137 9.95 -1.67 1.39
C PHE A 137 10.87 -0.49 1.05
N GLY A 138 10.49 0.24 0.00
CA GLY A 138 11.03 1.55 -0.34
C GLY A 138 10.32 2.70 0.37
N GLY A 139 9.15 2.45 0.95
CA GLY A 139 8.36 3.42 1.73
C GLY A 139 7.20 2.77 2.46
N ILE A 140 6.65 3.47 3.44
CA ILE A 140 5.47 3.04 4.22
C ILE A 140 4.38 4.11 4.11
N ASN A 141 3.19 3.68 3.71
CA ASN A 141 1.95 4.46 3.81
C ASN A 141 1.11 3.91 4.96
N LEU A 142 0.86 4.71 5.98
CA LEU A 142 -0.05 4.38 7.07
C LEU A 142 -1.47 4.80 6.68
N GLU A 143 -2.43 3.92 6.90
CA GLU A 143 -3.82 4.12 6.49
C GLU A 143 -4.78 3.67 7.58
N ASP A 144 -5.86 4.43 7.80
CA ASP A 144 -6.97 4.04 8.68
C ASP A 144 -6.57 3.67 10.13
N ILE A 145 -5.51 4.27 10.64
CA ILE A 145 -5.11 4.18 12.06
C ILE A 145 -5.75 5.36 12.79
N LYS A 146 -6.49 5.06 13.86
CA LYS A 146 -7.25 6.08 14.60
C LYS A 146 -6.36 7.16 15.24
N ALA A 147 -6.92 8.36 15.37
CA ALA A 147 -6.34 9.42 16.16
C ALA A 147 -6.63 9.20 17.67
N PRO A 148 -5.70 9.59 18.59
CA PRO A 148 -4.44 10.29 18.32
C PRO A 148 -3.26 9.36 18.00
N GLU A 149 -3.43 8.04 18.07
CA GLU A 149 -2.37 7.04 17.91
C GLU A 149 -1.66 7.13 16.55
N CYS A 150 -2.39 7.48 15.49
CA CYS A 150 -1.81 7.65 14.15
C CYS A 150 -0.64 8.65 14.12
N PHE A 151 -0.74 9.77 14.83
CA PHE A 151 0.32 10.77 14.91
C PHE A 151 1.55 10.26 15.68
N TYR A 152 1.30 9.48 16.73
CA TYR A 152 2.36 8.86 17.51
C TYR A 152 3.13 7.83 16.68
N VAL A 153 2.41 6.92 16.05
CA VAL A 153 2.98 5.83 15.21
C VAL A 153 3.80 6.42 14.07
N GLU A 154 3.23 7.38 13.31
CA GLU A 154 3.93 8.02 12.20
C GLU A 154 5.23 8.69 12.65
N ARG A 155 5.16 9.51 13.70
CA ARG A 155 6.34 10.20 14.24
C ARG A 155 7.44 9.22 14.65
N LYS A 156 7.09 8.17 15.40
CA LYS A 156 8.04 7.16 15.86
C LYS A 156 8.69 6.40 14.70
N LEU A 157 7.93 6.05 13.69
CA LEU A 157 8.46 5.39 12.50
C LEU A 157 9.37 6.33 11.70
N ARG A 158 9.00 7.59 11.52
CA ARG A 158 9.84 8.60 10.84
C ARG A 158 11.17 8.86 11.55
N GLU A 159 11.19 8.80 12.89
CA GLU A 159 12.43 8.92 13.68
C GLU A 159 13.34 7.69 13.55
N ARG A 160 12.77 6.52 13.29
CA ARG A 160 13.46 5.23 13.32
C ARG A 160 13.86 4.70 11.95
N LEU A 161 13.02 4.86 10.94
CA LEU A 161 13.21 4.29 9.62
C LEU A 161 14.03 5.22 8.72
N LYS A 162 14.79 4.61 7.80
CA LYS A 162 15.58 5.30 6.77
C LYS A 162 14.84 5.43 5.42
N ILE A 163 13.57 5.02 5.40
CA ILE A 163 12.66 5.12 4.25
C ILE A 163 11.54 6.12 4.55
N PRO A 164 10.90 6.72 3.55
CA PRO A 164 9.75 7.58 3.74
C PRO A 164 8.63 6.88 4.50
N VAL A 165 8.07 7.57 5.49
CA VAL A 165 6.86 7.17 6.22
C VAL A 165 5.86 8.31 6.17
N PHE A 166 4.61 7.98 5.87
CA PHE A 166 3.56 8.94 5.63
C PHE A 166 2.20 8.38 6.06
N HIS A 167 1.41 9.18 6.77
CA HIS A 167 0.02 8.83 7.10
C HIS A 167 -0.93 9.60 6.18
N ASP A 168 -1.61 8.90 5.28
CA ASP A 168 -2.39 9.55 4.22
C ASP A 168 -3.59 10.32 4.74
N ASP A 169 -4.40 9.73 5.63
CA ASP A 169 -5.62 10.38 6.15
C ASP A 169 -5.33 11.71 6.83
N GLN A 170 -4.16 11.84 7.45
CA GLN A 170 -3.76 13.04 8.18
C GLN A 170 -2.99 14.00 7.27
N HIS A 171 -1.82 13.61 6.82
CA HIS A 171 -0.92 14.50 6.10
C HIS A 171 -1.25 14.60 4.61
N GLY A 172 -1.71 13.50 3.97
CA GLY A 172 -2.16 13.53 2.58
C GLY A 172 -3.37 14.43 2.41
N THR A 173 -4.38 14.27 3.25
CA THR A 173 -5.55 15.14 3.28
C THR A 173 -5.17 16.59 3.54
N ALA A 174 -4.27 16.87 4.49
CA ALA A 174 -3.80 18.21 4.78
C ALA A 174 -3.11 18.88 3.58
N ILE A 175 -2.30 18.12 2.81
CA ILE A 175 -1.63 18.62 1.60
C ILE A 175 -2.67 18.99 0.53
N ILE A 176 -3.65 18.13 0.27
CA ILE A 176 -4.68 18.40 -0.74
C ILE A 176 -5.57 19.58 -0.35
N VAL A 177 -5.98 19.65 0.92
CA VAL A 177 -6.76 20.79 1.42
C VAL A 177 -5.96 22.09 1.34
N GLY A 178 -4.69 22.05 1.76
CA GLY A 178 -3.79 23.20 1.63
C GLY A 178 -3.64 23.68 0.18
N ALA A 179 -3.46 22.78 -0.76
CA ALA A 179 -3.37 23.10 -2.19
C ALA A 179 -4.70 23.71 -2.72
N ALA A 180 -5.86 23.19 -2.27
CA ALA A 180 -7.15 23.72 -2.69
C ALA A 180 -7.44 25.13 -2.13
N ILE A 181 -6.92 25.47 -0.95
CA ILE A 181 -7.11 26.80 -0.34
C ILE A 181 -6.19 27.84 -0.99
N THR A 182 -5.00 27.43 -1.47
CA THR A 182 -3.99 28.33 -2.07
C THR A 182 -4.22 28.61 -3.55
N ASN A 183 -5.06 27.84 -4.23
CA ASN A 183 -5.48 28.04 -5.62
C ASN A 183 -6.78 28.82 -5.71
#